data_2b537d0de6f86539f8b31cd900e55213
#
_entry.id   2b537d0de6f86539f8b31cd900e55213
#
_cell.length_a   1.000
_cell.length_b   1.000
_cell.length_c   1.000
_cell.angle_alpha   90.00
_cell.angle_beta   90.00
_cell.angle_gamma   90.00
#
_symmetry.space_group_name_H-M   'P 1'
#
loop_
_entity.id
_entity.type
_entity.pdbx_description
1 polymer ?
#
loop_
_entity_poly.entity_id
_entity_poly.type
_entity_poly.pdbx_seq_one_letter_code
_entity_poly.pdbx_strand_id
1 'polypeptide(L)'
;MIKILCTISVLLIGFTGFAQVQPTKKKAPALSDQNSSSNPNTNPNSNDQAQQSVAPRKDSIGFERRNDAKDSINITYRYLDSLRRNNLDSSINDFSRYYVVPSDYQYLGNNGAAAFPLIFKPYLKAGFDPGFHAFDVYKFTFENTKFYKTNRPFSMLSYQLASGKEQMLKAGHTQNPSPRINAGFDYRLITAPGFFVTQNTNHNSYRLFGSFQGKRKRYQASTIMVGNNIRASENGGIQNDSLLADPNRKDRFSVPVNMGNSAAYQRNPFVTTVSTGNTYKDFNFFLRQSYDLGKRDSVAINDSTTEYLFYPKLRIQ
;
A
#
# COMPACT_ATOMS: atom_id res chain seq x y z
N MET A 1 -10.84 -34.72 4.27
CA MET A 1 -9.75 -33.94 3.72
C MET A 1 -9.97 -33.52 2.26
N ILE A 2 -10.43 -34.35 1.36
CA ILE A 2 -10.63 -34.06 -0.08
C ILE A 2 -11.66 -32.95 -0.36
N LYS A 3 -12.73 -32.84 0.43
CA LYS A 3 -13.78 -31.81 0.24
C LYS A 3 -13.32 -30.39 0.61
N ILE A 4 -12.35 -30.24 1.49
CA ILE A 4 -11.80 -28.92 1.87
C ILE A 4 -10.81 -28.41 0.79
N LEU A 5 -10.11 -29.32 0.13
CA LEU A 5 -9.20 -28.97 -0.97
C LEU A 5 -9.97 -28.43 -2.20
N CYS A 6 -11.15 -29.00 -2.50
CA CYS A 6 -11.98 -28.53 -3.62
C CYS A 6 -12.54 -27.12 -3.40
N THR A 7 -12.89 -26.74 -2.17
CA THR A 7 -13.41 -25.40 -1.88
C THR A 7 -12.35 -24.32 -1.96
N ILE A 8 -11.10 -24.62 -1.66
CA ILE A 8 -9.96 -23.69 -1.80
C ILE A 8 -9.61 -23.51 -3.28
N SER A 9 -9.65 -24.56 -4.10
CA SER A 9 -9.43 -24.46 -5.55
C SER A 9 -10.48 -23.59 -6.26
N VAL A 10 -11.75 -23.68 -5.87
CA VAL A 10 -12.82 -22.86 -6.48
C VAL A 10 -12.67 -21.37 -6.12
N LEU A 11 -12.10 -21.06 -4.95
CA LEU A 11 -11.84 -19.65 -4.57
C LEU A 11 -10.68 -19.03 -5.34
N LEU A 12 -9.69 -19.82 -5.77
CA LEU A 12 -8.55 -19.36 -6.56
C LEU A 12 -8.88 -19.17 -8.05
N ILE A 13 -9.82 -19.94 -8.59
CA ILE A 13 -10.23 -19.84 -10.00
C ILE A 13 -11.15 -18.63 -10.25
N GLY A 14 -11.82 -18.09 -9.23
CA GLY A 14 -12.68 -16.91 -9.34
C GLY A 14 -11.95 -15.58 -9.60
N PHE A 15 -10.62 -15.53 -9.50
CA PHE A 15 -9.85 -14.29 -9.66
C PHE A 15 -9.29 -14.05 -11.07
N THR A 16 -9.40 -15.00 -12.00
CA THR A 16 -8.83 -14.86 -13.35
C THR A 16 -9.78 -14.32 -14.41
N GLY A 17 -10.99 -13.89 -14.03
CA GLY A 17 -12.09 -13.57 -14.96
C GLY A 17 -12.36 -12.09 -15.26
N PHE A 18 -11.59 -11.12 -14.79
CA PHE A 18 -11.88 -9.70 -15.04
C PHE A 18 -10.67 -8.88 -15.48
N ALA A 19 -10.15 -9.16 -16.65
CA ALA A 19 -9.27 -8.21 -17.33
C ALA A 19 -9.22 -8.49 -18.84
N GLN A 20 -10.29 -8.19 -19.56
CA GLN A 20 -10.19 -7.87 -20.99
C GLN A 20 -11.34 -6.95 -21.39
N VAL A 21 -11.11 -5.65 -21.20
CA VAL A 21 -11.80 -4.64 -21.98
C VAL A 21 -10.93 -4.41 -23.23
N GLN A 22 -11.34 -4.94 -24.35
CA GLN A 22 -10.70 -4.63 -25.63
C GLN A 22 -11.01 -3.17 -25.99
N PRO A 23 -10.01 -2.36 -26.36
CA PRO A 23 -10.26 -1.04 -26.90
C PRO A 23 -10.81 -1.19 -28.32
N THR A 24 -12.07 -0.78 -28.53
CA THR A 24 -12.65 -0.62 -29.86
C THR A 24 -11.86 0.47 -30.59
N LYS A 25 -11.16 0.08 -31.67
CA LYS A 25 -10.51 1.00 -32.60
C LYS A 25 -11.56 1.84 -33.30
N LYS A 26 -11.70 3.10 -32.90
CA LYS A 26 -12.38 4.11 -33.72
C LYS A 26 -11.44 4.51 -34.86
N LYS A 27 -11.89 4.26 -36.08
CA LYS A 27 -11.27 4.65 -37.34
C LYS A 27 -11.15 6.16 -37.40
N ALA A 28 -9.92 6.67 -37.57
CA ALA A 28 -9.68 8.09 -37.81
C ALA A 28 -10.21 8.50 -39.19
N PRO A 29 -10.82 9.69 -39.32
CA PRO A 29 -11.15 10.24 -40.64
C PRO A 29 -9.86 10.77 -41.30
N ALA A 30 -9.78 10.53 -42.62
CA ALA A 30 -8.69 10.97 -43.46
C ALA A 30 -8.58 12.48 -43.55
N LEU A 31 -7.36 13.02 -43.41
CA LEU A 31 -7.02 14.37 -43.79
C LEU A 31 -7.05 14.47 -45.33
N SER A 32 -7.83 15.42 -45.86
CA SER A 32 -7.68 15.91 -47.21
C SER A 32 -6.90 17.23 -47.18
N ASP A 33 -5.75 17.23 -47.82
CA ASP A 33 -5.02 18.42 -48.16
C ASP A 33 -5.79 19.28 -49.12
N GLN A 34 -5.90 20.60 -48.84
CA GLN A 34 -5.96 21.61 -49.91
C GLN A 34 -5.24 22.89 -49.46
N ASN A 35 -4.13 23.07 -50.14
CA ASN A 35 -3.36 24.27 -50.28
C ASN A 35 -4.03 25.26 -51.23
N SER A 36 -4.13 26.52 -50.88
CA SER A 36 -3.81 27.59 -51.84
C SER A 36 -3.94 29.01 -51.27
N SER A 37 -2.93 29.72 -51.55
CA SER A 37 -2.57 31.12 -51.32
C SER A 37 -3.59 32.14 -51.83
N SER A 38 -3.69 33.27 -51.17
CA SER A 38 -3.34 34.64 -51.69
C SER A 38 -4.08 35.72 -50.89
N ASN A 39 -3.31 36.68 -50.40
CA ASN A 39 -3.67 38.05 -50.01
C ASN A 39 -3.58 38.95 -51.31
N PRO A 40 -4.13 40.18 -51.49
CA PRO A 40 -4.24 41.23 -50.48
C PRO A 40 -5.43 42.25 -50.62
N ASN A 41 -5.58 43.03 -49.54
CA ASN A 41 -6.00 44.45 -49.50
C ASN A 41 -7.33 44.94 -50.13
N THR A 42 -8.21 45.50 -49.31
CA THR A 42 -8.70 46.90 -49.30
C THR A 42 -9.85 47.10 -48.31
N ASN A 43 -9.76 48.12 -47.49
CA ASN A 43 -10.80 48.80 -46.72
C ASN A 43 -11.39 49.92 -47.63
N PRO A 44 -12.54 50.61 -47.42
CA PRO A 44 -13.34 50.75 -46.20
C PRO A 44 -14.91 50.90 -46.41
N ASN A 45 -15.59 50.94 -45.27
CA ASN A 45 -16.91 51.54 -44.99
C ASN A 45 -18.19 51.01 -45.63
N SER A 46 -19.03 50.48 -44.82
CA SER A 46 -20.40 50.99 -44.58
C SER A 46 -21.17 50.13 -43.58
N ASN A 47 -21.92 50.80 -42.72
CA ASN A 47 -22.86 50.28 -41.76
C ASN A 47 -23.90 49.38 -42.43
N ASP A 48 -24.15 48.21 -41.84
CA ASP A 48 -25.50 47.63 -41.72
C ASP A 48 -25.55 46.61 -40.59
N GLN A 49 -26.41 46.92 -39.64
CA GLN A 49 -26.77 46.03 -38.55
C GLN A 49 -27.58 44.85 -39.09
N ALA A 50 -26.99 43.67 -39.12
CA ALA A 50 -27.72 42.42 -39.15
C ALA A 50 -27.28 41.57 -37.97
N GLN A 51 -28.15 41.48 -36.97
CA GLN A 51 -28.01 40.51 -35.90
C GLN A 51 -28.03 39.09 -36.49
N GLN A 52 -26.89 38.54 -36.82
CA GLN A 52 -26.76 37.11 -37.00
C GLN A 52 -26.64 36.48 -35.63
N SER A 53 -27.65 35.74 -35.22
CA SER A 53 -27.63 34.80 -34.12
C SER A 53 -26.54 33.78 -34.41
N VAL A 54 -25.39 33.98 -33.78
CA VAL A 54 -24.30 32.99 -33.77
C VAL A 54 -24.81 31.78 -32.99
N ALA A 55 -25.15 30.71 -33.70
CA ALA A 55 -25.39 29.43 -33.09
C ALA A 55 -24.13 29.04 -32.24
N PRO A 56 -24.29 28.56 -31.01
CA PRO A 56 -23.16 28.23 -30.19
C PRO A 56 -22.37 27.11 -30.87
N ARG A 57 -21.10 27.37 -31.18
CA ARG A 57 -20.14 26.35 -31.63
C ARG A 57 -20.09 25.22 -30.60
N LYS A 58 -20.47 24.05 -31.04
CA LYS A 58 -20.48 22.79 -30.27
C LYS A 58 -19.09 22.13 -30.18
N ASP A 59 -18.04 22.93 -30.06
CA ASP A 59 -16.65 22.46 -30.06
C ASP A 59 -15.87 22.79 -28.79
N SER A 60 -16.53 22.97 -27.69
CA SER A 60 -15.90 22.72 -26.41
C SER A 60 -16.23 21.26 -26.05
N ILE A 61 -15.23 20.38 -26.03
CA ILE A 61 -15.27 19.19 -25.21
C ILE A 61 -15.59 19.72 -23.82
N GLY A 62 -16.89 19.78 -23.52
CA GLY A 62 -17.35 20.19 -22.21
C GLY A 62 -16.69 19.24 -21.21
N PHE A 63 -15.70 19.70 -20.51
CA PHE A 63 -15.31 19.09 -19.26
C PHE A 63 -16.60 19.14 -18.43
N GLU A 64 -17.34 18.05 -18.49
CA GLU A 64 -18.51 17.85 -17.65
C GLU A 64 -18.02 18.01 -16.22
N ARG A 65 -18.37 19.13 -15.61
CA ARG A 65 -17.93 19.45 -14.24
C ARG A 65 -18.44 18.32 -13.38
N ARG A 66 -17.51 17.45 -12.98
CA ARG A 66 -17.79 16.29 -12.16
C ARG A 66 -18.58 16.76 -10.95
N ASN A 67 -19.72 16.17 -10.72
CA ASN A 67 -20.57 16.56 -9.60
C ASN A 67 -19.95 15.98 -8.31
N ASP A 68 -19.04 16.75 -7.69
CA ASP A 68 -18.22 16.32 -6.55
C ASP A 68 -19.05 15.80 -5.38
N ALA A 69 -20.30 16.25 -5.25
CA ALA A 69 -21.20 15.76 -4.19
C ALA A 69 -21.66 14.30 -4.42
N LYS A 70 -21.85 13.87 -5.68
CA LYS A 70 -22.15 12.47 -6.04
C LYS A 70 -20.91 11.59 -6.09
N ASP A 71 -19.76 12.19 -6.33
CA ASP A 71 -18.49 11.51 -6.57
C ASP A 71 -17.54 11.52 -5.37
N SER A 72 -17.99 11.96 -4.19
CA SER A 72 -17.18 11.96 -2.99
C SER A 72 -16.67 10.55 -2.68
N ILE A 73 -15.35 10.40 -2.70
CA ILE A 73 -14.70 9.15 -2.34
C ILE A 73 -14.61 9.10 -0.82
N ASN A 74 -15.29 8.12 -0.23
CA ASN A 74 -15.21 7.90 1.21
C ASN A 74 -14.39 6.63 1.46
N ILE A 75 -13.27 6.80 2.13
CA ILE A 75 -12.37 5.70 2.51
C ILE A 75 -12.20 5.72 4.02
N THR A 76 -12.74 4.69 4.66
CA THR A 76 -12.56 4.47 6.09
C THR A 76 -11.91 3.11 6.31
N TYR A 77 -11.18 2.95 7.40
CA TYR A 77 -10.59 1.68 7.77
C TYR A 77 -10.73 1.41 9.26
N ARG A 78 -10.60 0.15 9.63
CA ARG A 78 -10.50 -0.31 11.02
C ARG A 78 -9.38 -1.34 11.15
N TYR A 79 -8.81 -1.44 12.30
CA TYR A 79 -7.91 -2.54 12.64
C TYR A 79 -8.70 -3.78 13.07
N LEU A 80 -8.02 -4.92 13.13
CA LEU A 80 -8.64 -6.21 13.41
C LEU A 80 -9.50 -6.20 14.68
N ASP A 81 -8.99 -5.66 15.78
CA ASP A 81 -9.65 -5.67 17.09
C ASP A 81 -10.36 -4.36 17.44
N SER A 82 -10.31 -3.38 16.54
CA SER A 82 -10.92 -2.09 16.76
C SER A 82 -12.34 -2.02 16.17
N LEU A 83 -13.29 -1.57 16.96
CA LEU A 83 -14.62 -1.19 16.50
C LEU A 83 -14.62 0.22 15.90
N ARG A 84 -13.64 1.04 16.28
CA ARG A 84 -13.50 2.42 15.79
C ARG A 84 -13.10 2.41 14.33
N ARG A 85 -13.80 3.20 13.53
CA ARG A 85 -13.43 3.51 12.16
C ARG A 85 -12.62 4.79 12.13
N ASN A 86 -11.54 4.76 11.38
CA ASN A 86 -10.70 5.91 11.13
C ASN A 86 -10.85 6.31 9.67
N ASN A 87 -10.83 7.61 9.40
CA ASN A 87 -10.75 8.12 8.04
C ASN A 87 -9.31 7.95 7.54
N LEU A 88 -9.15 7.76 6.25
CA LEU A 88 -7.84 7.80 5.64
C LEU A 88 -7.35 9.25 5.70
N ASP A 89 -6.28 9.48 6.44
CA ASP A 89 -5.64 10.78 6.45
C ASP A 89 -4.94 11.00 5.11
N SER A 90 -5.31 12.08 4.43
CA SER A 90 -4.69 12.56 3.20
C SER A 90 -3.85 13.82 3.43
N SER A 91 -3.65 14.20 4.69
CA SER A 91 -2.83 15.37 5.03
C SER A 91 -1.40 15.21 4.54
N ILE A 92 -0.87 16.24 3.89
CA ILE A 92 0.54 16.31 3.49
C ILE A 92 1.48 16.36 4.70
N ASN A 93 0.95 16.73 5.87
CA ASN A 93 1.73 16.85 7.10
C ASN A 93 1.97 15.50 7.80
N ASP A 94 1.26 14.43 7.40
CA ASP A 94 1.53 13.10 7.94
C ASP A 94 2.69 12.43 7.20
N PHE A 95 3.92 12.80 7.57
CA PHE A 95 5.14 12.18 7.05
C PHE A 95 5.33 10.75 7.55
N SER A 96 4.74 10.37 8.67
CA SER A 96 4.91 9.05 9.29
C SER A 96 4.43 7.91 8.38
N ARG A 97 3.46 8.16 7.53
CA ARG A 97 2.95 7.16 6.59
C ARG A 97 3.91 6.82 5.45
N TYR A 98 4.86 7.71 5.15
CA TYR A 98 5.86 7.48 4.10
C TYR A 98 7.07 6.73 4.62
N TYR A 99 7.44 6.94 5.87
CA TYR A 99 8.56 6.27 6.52
C TYR A 99 8.10 5.01 7.24
N VAL A 100 8.93 3.97 7.19
CA VAL A 100 8.65 2.72 7.90
C VAL A 100 9.11 2.82 9.35
N VAL A 101 10.25 3.44 9.56
CA VAL A 101 10.83 3.65 10.89
C VAL A 101 10.16 4.85 11.54
N PRO A 102 9.47 4.71 12.68
CA PRO A 102 8.90 5.82 13.41
C PRO A 102 9.97 6.81 13.90
N SER A 103 9.58 8.06 14.13
CA SER A 103 10.50 9.13 14.58
C SER A 103 11.08 8.90 15.98
N ASP A 104 10.45 8.05 16.79
CA ASP A 104 10.90 7.64 18.12
C ASP A 104 11.83 6.42 18.12
N TYR A 105 12.31 6.03 16.92
CA TYR A 105 13.26 4.93 16.76
C TYR A 105 14.60 5.45 16.23
N GLN A 106 15.67 4.82 16.68
CA GLN A 106 17.01 4.95 16.12
C GLN A 106 17.30 3.73 15.24
N TYR A 107 17.92 3.93 14.08
CA TYR A 107 18.36 2.88 13.19
C TYR A 107 19.83 3.07 12.77
N LEU A 108 20.47 2.03 12.24
CA LEU A 108 21.89 2.02 11.92
C LEU A 108 22.27 2.73 10.59
N GLY A 109 21.52 3.77 10.21
CA GLY A 109 21.89 4.68 9.13
C GLY A 109 21.63 4.17 7.72
N ASN A 110 21.13 2.95 7.53
CA ASN A 110 20.75 2.38 6.25
C ASN A 110 19.28 1.94 6.28
N ASN A 111 18.53 2.20 5.21
CA ASN A 111 17.12 1.83 5.18
C ASN A 111 16.97 0.29 5.27
N GLY A 112 16.15 -0.16 6.21
CA GLY A 112 16.03 -1.58 6.51
C GLY A 112 17.06 -2.13 7.50
N ALA A 113 17.99 -1.30 8.01
CA ALA A 113 18.91 -1.72 9.06
C ALA A 113 18.19 -1.92 10.39
N ALA A 114 18.84 -2.60 11.31
CA ALA A 114 18.33 -2.80 12.67
C ALA A 114 17.93 -1.47 13.32
N ALA A 115 16.76 -1.46 13.96
CA ALA A 115 16.20 -0.29 14.61
C ALA A 115 15.72 -0.64 16.02
N PHE A 116 15.83 0.32 16.93
CA PHE A 116 15.35 0.16 18.31
C PHE A 116 14.63 1.42 18.78
N PRO A 117 13.64 1.29 19.68
CA PRO A 117 12.91 2.43 20.20
C PRO A 117 13.78 3.23 21.18
N LEU A 118 13.74 4.57 21.05
CA LEU A 118 14.39 5.48 22.00
C LEU A 118 13.58 5.63 23.29
N ILE A 119 12.28 5.39 23.20
CA ILE A 119 11.37 5.40 24.34
C ILE A 119 11.25 3.97 24.86
N PHE A 120 11.34 3.79 26.16
CA PHE A 120 11.17 2.47 26.78
C PHE A 120 9.77 1.92 26.50
N LYS A 121 9.72 0.85 25.72
CA LYS A 121 8.51 0.10 25.36
C LYS A 121 8.71 -1.37 25.74
N PRO A 122 8.28 -1.78 26.94
CA PRO A 122 8.43 -3.17 27.36
C PRO A 122 7.61 -4.10 26.46
N TYR A 123 8.15 -5.24 26.15
CA TYR A 123 7.49 -6.26 25.35
C TYR A 123 6.49 -7.02 26.24
N LEU A 124 5.22 -6.61 26.17
CA LEU A 124 4.14 -7.18 26.97
C LEU A 124 3.28 -8.16 26.14
N LYS A 125 3.91 -9.11 25.47
CA LYS A 125 3.20 -10.12 24.69
C LYS A 125 3.25 -11.46 25.42
N ALA A 126 2.11 -12.09 25.61
CA ALA A 126 2.03 -13.43 26.15
C ALA A 126 2.63 -14.45 25.16
N GLY A 127 3.36 -15.44 25.68
CA GLY A 127 3.95 -16.51 24.90
C GLY A 127 5.46 -16.43 24.81
N PHE A 128 6.05 -17.33 24.02
CA PHE A 128 7.47 -17.37 23.78
C PHE A 128 7.91 -16.19 22.91
N ASP A 129 8.96 -15.51 23.36
CA ASP A 129 9.60 -14.41 22.64
C ASP A 129 11.06 -14.78 22.34
N PRO A 130 11.47 -14.88 21.06
CA PRO A 130 12.84 -15.21 20.69
C PRO A 130 13.83 -14.04 20.90
N GLY A 131 13.37 -12.86 21.33
CA GLY A 131 14.21 -11.69 21.59
C GLY A 131 14.66 -10.92 20.34
N PHE A 132 14.17 -11.26 19.16
CA PHE A 132 14.54 -10.61 17.89
C PHE A 132 13.57 -9.49 17.51
N HIS A 133 13.80 -8.27 18.03
CA HIS A 133 12.92 -7.12 17.83
C HIS A 133 13.49 -6.02 16.95
N ALA A 134 14.77 -6.09 16.61
CA ALA A 134 15.47 -5.06 15.85
C ALA A 134 14.85 -4.78 14.45
N PHE A 135 14.08 -5.71 13.92
CA PHE A 135 13.45 -5.59 12.60
C PHE A 135 11.92 -5.55 12.65
N ASP A 136 11.32 -5.46 13.83
CA ASP A 136 9.85 -5.50 13.97
C ASP A 136 9.15 -4.34 13.26
N VAL A 137 9.79 -3.17 13.17
CA VAL A 137 9.27 -2.00 12.44
C VAL A 137 9.06 -2.29 10.94
N TYR A 138 9.77 -3.26 10.39
CA TYR A 138 9.69 -3.63 8.97
C TYR A 138 8.72 -4.77 8.71
N LYS A 139 8.16 -5.41 9.74
CA LYS A 139 7.25 -6.54 9.57
C LYS A 139 5.82 -6.08 9.29
N PHE A 140 5.12 -6.81 8.45
CA PHE A 140 3.67 -6.81 8.48
C PHE A 140 3.19 -7.76 9.57
N THR A 141 2.19 -7.33 10.33
CA THR A 141 1.57 -8.11 11.40
C THR A 141 0.06 -8.14 11.23
N PHE A 142 -0.61 -9.02 11.97
CA PHE A 142 -2.07 -9.08 11.96
C PHE A 142 -2.67 -7.82 12.57
N GLU A 143 -2.06 -7.31 13.63
CA GLU A 143 -2.54 -6.16 14.41
C GLU A 143 -2.52 -4.88 13.58
N ASN A 144 -1.51 -4.70 12.72
CA ASN A 144 -1.40 -3.52 11.87
C ASN A 144 -2.15 -3.63 10.53
N THR A 145 -2.99 -4.69 10.38
CA THR A 145 -3.79 -4.88 9.18
C THR A 145 -5.01 -3.96 9.19
N LYS A 146 -5.17 -3.20 8.11
CA LYS A 146 -6.29 -2.29 7.90
C LYS A 146 -7.36 -2.95 7.05
N PHE A 147 -8.57 -3.07 7.56
CA PHE A 147 -9.74 -3.49 6.79
C PHE A 147 -10.49 -2.24 6.33
N TYR A 148 -10.59 -2.07 5.03
CA TYR A 148 -11.15 -0.87 4.44
C TYR A 148 -12.65 -1.00 4.19
N LYS A 149 -13.32 0.14 4.23
CA LYS A 149 -14.65 0.33 3.68
C LYS A 149 -14.58 1.49 2.71
N THR A 150 -14.72 1.20 1.44
CA THR A 150 -14.61 2.17 0.35
C THR A 150 -15.76 1.98 -0.64
N ASN A 151 -16.24 3.07 -1.21
CA ASN A 151 -17.26 3.06 -2.25
C ASN A 151 -16.68 2.83 -3.66
N ARG A 152 -15.36 2.96 -3.83
CA ARG A 152 -14.61 2.70 -5.08
C ARG A 152 -13.34 1.92 -4.77
N PRO A 153 -12.78 1.17 -5.74
CA PRO A 153 -11.46 0.58 -5.56
C PRO A 153 -10.43 1.64 -5.21
N PHE A 154 -9.58 1.33 -4.24
CA PHE A 154 -8.52 2.21 -3.79
C PHE A 154 -7.17 1.53 -3.95
N SER A 155 -6.27 2.21 -4.66
CA SER A 155 -4.90 1.76 -4.85
C SER A 155 -3.93 2.81 -4.34
N MET A 156 -2.88 2.37 -3.67
CA MET A 156 -1.78 3.21 -3.21
C MET A 156 -0.48 2.68 -3.79
N LEU A 157 0.28 3.55 -4.41
CA LEU A 157 1.64 3.26 -4.87
C LEU A 157 2.55 4.36 -4.34
N SER A 158 3.60 3.97 -3.65
CA SER A 158 4.62 4.88 -3.14
C SER A 158 5.99 4.34 -3.50
N TYR A 159 6.79 5.17 -4.12
CA TYR A 159 8.18 4.87 -4.40
C TYR A 159 9.05 5.97 -3.82
N GLN A 160 10.05 5.57 -3.06
CA GLN A 160 11.01 6.45 -2.44
C GLN A 160 12.41 6.06 -2.88
N LEU A 161 13.16 7.05 -3.32
CA LEU A 161 14.57 6.93 -3.64
C LEU A 161 15.35 7.85 -2.70
N ALA A 162 16.31 7.30 -1.99
CA ALA A 162 17.15 8.03 -1.07
C ALA A 162 18.62 7.99 -1.51
N SER A 163 19.46 8.75 -0.80
CA SER A 163 20.88 8.77 -1.01
C SER A 163 21.50 7.37 -0.92
N GLY A 164 22.58 7.11 -1.63
CA GLY A 164 23.19 5.78 -1.63
C GLY A 164 22.41 4.72 -2.41
N LYS A 165 21.45 5.12 -3.27
CA LYS A 165 20.57 4.23 -4.05
C LYS A 165 19.65 3.38 -3.19
N GLU A 166 19.32 3.84 -2.00
CA GLU A 166 18.31 3.22 -1.18
C GLU A 166 16.93 3.38 -1.84
N GLN A 167 16.15 2.33 -1.82
CA GLN A 167 14.83 2.30 -2.43
C GLN A 167 13.81 1.68 -1.51
N MET A 168 12.62 2.24 -1.54
CA MET A 168 11.45 1.66 -0.93
C MET A 168 10.26 1.76 -1.86
N LEU A 169 9.66 0.61 -2.16
CA LEU A 169 8.40 0.49 -2.88
C LEU A 169 7.32 0.00 -1.94
N LYS A 170 6.21 0.73 -1.89
CA LYS A 170 4.98 0.28 -1.22
C LYS A 170 3.87 0.25 -2.26
N ALA A 171 3.18 -0.86 -2.38
CA ALA A 171 2.00 -1.01 -3.21
C ALA A 171 0.87 -1.59 -2.37
N GLY A 172 -0.31 -1.02 -2.49
CA GLY A 172 -1.50 -1.51 -1.82
C GLY A 172 -2.71 -1.36 -2.72
N HIS A 173 -3.61 -2.33 -2.66
CA HIS A 173 -4.89 -2.27 -3.34
C HIS A 173 -5.96 -2.86 -2.45
N THR A 174 -7.11 -2.21 -2.42
CA THR A 174 -8.28 -2.71 -1.70
C THR A 174 -9.55 -2.34 -2.45
N GLN A 175 -10.50 -3.26 -2.40
CA GLN A 175 -11.82 -3.00 -2.96
C GLN A 175 -12.92 -3.66 -2.14
N ASN A 176 -14.11 -3.11 -2.24
CA ASN A 176 -15.34 -3.65 -1.69
C ASN A 176 -16.26 -4.09 -2.83
N PRO A 177 -16.17 -5.36 -3.31
CA PRO A 177 -17.10 -5.86 -4.34
C PRO A 177 -18.56 -5.78 -3.89
N SER A 178 -18.79 -5.79 -2.59
CA SER A 178 -20.07 -5.58 -1.94
C SER A 178 -19.85 -4.79 -0.65
N PRO A 179 -20.85 -4.04 -0.15
CA PRO A 179 -20.75 -3.34 1.15
C PRO A 179 -20.38 -4.23 2.33
N ARG A 180 -20.47 -5.55 2.15
CA ARG A 180 -20.23 -6.59 3.15
C ARG A 180 -18.90 -7.33 2.99
N ILE A 181 -18.22 -7.13 1.88
CA ILE A 181 -16.97 -7.81 1.54
C ILE A 181 -15.90 -6.75 1.33
N ASN A 182 -14.78 -6.91 1.98
CA ASN A 182 -13.56 -6.18 1.68
C ASN A 182 -12.46 -7.17 1.37
N ALA A 183 -11.67 -6.91 0.35
CA ALA A 183 -10.47 -7.66 0.03
C ALA A 183 -9.38 -6.70 -0.42
N GLY A 184 -8.15 -7.05 -0.13
CA GLY A 184 -7.02 -6.24 -0.53
C GLY A 184 -5.69 -6.93 -0.33
N PHE A 185 -4.65 -6.28 -0.82
CA PHE A 185 -3.27 -6.68 -0.60
C PHE A 185 -2.39 -5.48 -0.33
N ASP A 186 -1.32 -5.70 0.41
CA ASP A 186 -0.22 -4.77 0.60
C ASP A 186 1.09 -5.47 0.26
N TYR A 187 1.99 -4.74 -0.37
CA TYR A 187 3.34 -5.17 -0.69
C TYR A 187 4.33 -4.09 -0.31
N ARG A 188 5.49 -4.49 0.20
CA ARG A 188 6.58 -3.59 0.51
C ARG A 188 7.91 -4.23 0.20
N LEU A 189 8.71 -3.49 -0.58
CA LEU A 189 10.09 -3.81 -0.89
C LEU A 189 10.98 -2.70 -0.34
N ILE A 190 12.03 -3.07 0.39
CA ILE A 190 13.08 -2.16 0.84
C ILE A 190 14.39 -2.76 0.37
N THR A 191 15.16 -2.00 -0.39
CA THR A 191 16.50 -2.39 -0.83
C THR A 191 17.45 -1.23 -0.61
N ALA A 192 18.52 -1.47 0.10
CA ALA A 192 19.54 -0.48 0.35
C ALA A 192 20.92 -1.12 0.25
N PRO A 193 21.77 -0.69 -0.69
CA PRO A 193 23.13 -1.21 -0.83
C PRO A 193 24.03 -0.89 0.37
N GLY A 194 23.72 0.21 1.09
CA GLY A 194 24.58 0.75 2.13
C GLY A 194 25.75 1.56 1.59
N PHE A 195 26.42 2.26 2.47
CA PHE A 195 27.62 3.03 2.17
C PHE A 195 28.90 2.26 2.47
N PHE A 196 28.87 1.41 3.50
CA PHE A 196 30.01 0.64 3.96
C PHE A 196 29.96 -0.79 3.43
N VAL A 197 31.09 -1.45 3.51
CA VAL A 197 31.22 -2.86 3.17
C VAL A 197 30.28 -3.71 4.04
N THR A 198 29.54 -4.61 3.40
CA THR A 198 28.61 -5.55 4.05
C THR A 198 27.56 -4.82 4.93
N GLN A 199 26.91 -3.82 4.37
CA GLN A 199 25.84 -3.05 5.05
C GLN A 199 24.48 -3.17 4.34
N ASN A 200 24.42 -3.91 3.26
CA ASN A 200 23.23 -3.98 2.41
C ASN A 200 22.02 -4.63 3.09
N THR A 201 20.83 -4.16 2.72
CA THR A 201 19.57 -4.70 3.20
C THR A 201 18.65 -5.07 2.03
N ASN A 202 17.82 -6.08 2.23
CA ASN A 202 16.81 -6.51 1.27
C ASN A 202 15.61 -7.08 2.00
N HIS A 203 14.53 -6.31 2.07
CA HIS A 203 13.29 -6.71 2.71
C HIS A 203 12.18 -6.83 1.68
N ASN A 204 11.46 -7.93 1.73
CA ASN A 204 10.31 -8.20 0.89
C ASN A 204 9.17 -8.71 1.77
N SER A 205 8.13 -7.93 1.90
CA SER A 205 6.99 -8.27 2.75
C SER A 205 5.69 -8.10 1.97
N TYR A 206 4.77 -9.03 2.17
CA TYR A 206 3.44 -8.98 1.57
C TYR A 206 2.37 -9.35 2.59
N ARG A 207 1.18 -8.81 2.36
CA ARG A 207 -0.01 -9.10 3.15
C ARG A 207 -1.22 -9.16 2.24
N LEU A 208 -2.00 -10.22 2.38
CA LEU A 208 -3.33 -10.37 1.79
C LEU A 208 -4.35 -10.34 2.92
N PHE A 209 -5.43 -9.63 2.74
CA PHE A 209 -6.47 -9.56 3.75
C PHE A 209 -7.86 -9.55 3.14
N GLY A 210 -8.81 -10.09 3.89
CA GLY A 210 -10.19 -10.11 3.51
C GLY A 210 -11.10 -10.06 4.73
N SER A 211 -12.26 -9.42 4.57
CA SER A 211 -13.31 -9.45 5.58
C SER A 211 -14.67 -9.64 4.93
N PHE A 212 -15.51 -10.41 5.60
CA PHE A 212 -16.87 -10.69 5.20
C PHE A 212 -17.83 -10.43 6.35
N GLN A 213 -18.96 -9.80 6.05
CA GLN A 213 -20.04 -9.61 7.00
C GLN A 213 -21.35 -10.16 6.42
N GLY A 214 -22.02 -11.08 7.13
CA GLY A 214 -23.29 -11.65 6.70
C GLY A 214 -24.41 -10.60 6.58
N LYS A 215 -25.45 -10.89 5.78
CA LYS A 215 -26.60 -10.00 5.54
C LYS A 215 -27.23 -9.48 6.84
N ARG A 216 -27.37 -10.34 7.84
CA ARG A 216 -27.97 -10.02 9.14
C ARG A 216 -26.99 -9.42 10.14
N LYS A 217 -25.74 -9.10 9.71
CA LYS A 217 -24.65 -8.58 10.55
C LYS A 217 -24.23 -9.44 11.74
N ARG A 218 -24.78 -10.67 11.86
CA ARG A 218 -24.50 -11.61 12.94
C ARG A 218 -23.22 -12.41 12.73
N TYR A 219 -22.92 -12.75 11.48
CA TYR A 219 -21.73 -13.51 11.11
C TYR A 219 -20.68 -12.56 10.54
N GLN A 220 -19.47 -12.66 11.04
CA GLN A 220 -18.31 -11.95 10.54
C GLN A 220 -17.14 -12.93 10.38
N ALA A 221 -16.42 -12.81 9.28
CA ALA A 221 -15.20 -13.56 9.03
C ALA A 221 -14.10 -12.57 8.60
N SER A 222 -12.90 -12.78 9.10
CA SER A 222 -11.71 -12.02 8.72
C SER A 222 -10.56 -12.97 8.46
N THR A 223 -9.89 -12.81 7.34
CA THR A 223 -8.71 -13.60 6.97
C THR A 223 -7.55 -12.67 6.69
N ILE A 224 -6.35 -13.07 7.12
CA ILE A 224 -5.12 -12.34 6.89
C ILE A 224 -4.03 -13.37 6.60
N MET A 225 -3.26 -13.11 5.55
CA MET A 225 -2.05 -13.86 5.22
C MET A 225 -0.90 -12.86 5.17
N VAL A 226 0.15 -13.13 5.91
CA VAL A 226 1.34 -12.26 6.00
C VAL A 226 2.57 -13.10 5.70
N GLY A 227 3.42 -12.59 4.81
CA GLY A 227 4.75 -13.12 4.60
C GLY A 227 5.78 -12.00 4.70
N ASN A 228 6.77 -12.21 5.55
CA ASN A 228 7.92 -11.31 5.69
C ASN A 228 9.20 -12.06 5.35
N ASN A 229 10.03 -11.45 4.53
CA ASN A 229 11.37 -11.92 4.24
C ASN A 229 12.31 -10.72 4.42
N ILE A 230 12.94 -10.65 5.57
CA ILE A 230 13.77 -9.54 6.01
C ILE A 230 15.21 -10.03 6.05
N ARG A 231 16.08 -9.33 5.32
CA ARG A 231 17.51 -9.66 5.26
C ARG A 231 18.31 -8.38 5.45
N ALA A 232 19.23 -8.40 6.39
CA ALA A 232 20.13 -7.30 6.66
C ALA A 232 21.55 -7.83 6.85
N SER A 233 22.50 -7.29 6.12
CA SER A 233 23.91 -7.64 6.28
C SER A 233 24.47 -7.10 7.58
N GLU A 234 25.44 -7.85 8.11
CA GLU A 234 26.23 -7.46 9.25
C GLU A 234 27.71 -7.62 8.91
N ASN A 235 28.49 -6.60 9.23
CA ASN A 235 29.91 -6.56 8.92
C ASN A 235 30.84 -6.94 10.10
N GLY A 236 30.28 -7.07 11.30
CA GLY A 236 31.05 -7.41 12.50
C GLY A 236 32.06 -6.33 12.94
N GLY A 237 31.96 -5.13 12.40
CA GLY A 237 32.88 -4.03 12.68
C GLY A 237 34.14 -4.04 11.81
N ILE A 238 35.00 -3.04 12.00
CA ILE A 238 36.27 -2.86 11.30
C ILE A 238 37.29 -3.86 11.82
N GLN A 239 38.12 -4.45 10.94
CA GLN A 239 39.13 -5.42 11.32
C GLN A 239 40.21 -4.84 12.19
N ASN A 240 40.64 -3.60 11.91
CA ASN A 240 41.70 -2.94 12.65
C ASN A 240 41.50 -1.42 12.64
N ASP A 241 41.51 -0.80 13.80
CA ASP A 241 41.33 0.65 13.94
C ASP A 241 42.44 1.46 13.29
N SER A 242 43.65 0.91 13.19
CA SER A 242 44.78 1.53 12.51
C SER A 242 44.49 1.84 11.02
N LEU A 243 43.56 1.11 10.39
CA LEU A 243 43.15 1.34 9.03
C LEU A 243 42.42 2.68 8.86
N LEU A 244 41.81 3.20 9.91
CA LEU A 244 41.18 4.51 9.92
C LEU A 244 42.20 5.66 9.98
N ALA A 245 43.38 5.42 10.57
CA ALA A 245 44.46 6.39 10.70
C ALA A 245 45.42 6.38 9.51
N ASP A 246 45.29 5.44 8.56
CA ASP A 246 46.18 5.31 7.41
C ASP A 246 45.97 6.51 6.43
N PRO A 247 46.98 7.38 6.24
CA PRO A 247 46.89 8.52 5.37
C PRO A 247 46.80 8.17 3.88
N ASN A 248 47.20 6.94 3.50
CA ASN A 248 47.11 6.45 2.12
C ASN A 248 45.72 5.99 1.76
N ARG A 249 44.88 5.68 2.73
CA ARG A 249 43.50 5.23 2.55
C ARG A 249 42.54 6.44 2.50
N LYS A 250 42.33 6.96 1.30
CA LYS A 250 41.40 8.08 1.09
C LYS A 250 39.94 7.66 1.18
N ASP A 251 39.62 6.42 0.80
CA ASP A 251 38.26 5.88 0.82
C ASP A 251 37.97 5.23 2.18
N ARG A 252 37.09 5.89 2.94
CA ARG A 252 36.61 5.41 4.25
C ARG A 252 35.48 4.41 4.16
N PHE A 253 34.86 4.25 3.00
CA PHE A 253 33.74 3.35 2.79
C PHE A 253 34.16 1.91 2.48
N SER A 254 35.41 1.72 2.01
CA SER A 254 35.97 0.43 1.64
C SER A 254 36.91 -0.16 2.69
N VAL A 255 36.77 0.24 3.95
CA VAL A 255 37.58 -0.30 5.04
C VAL A 255 37.25 -1.78 5.25
N PRO A 256 38.25 -2.69 5.36
CA PRO A 256 38.04 -4.10 5.62
C PRO A 256 37.27 -4.34 6.93
N VAL A 257 36.32 -5.28 6.87
CA VAL A 257 35.42 -5.62 7.97
C VAL A 257 35.62 -7.08 8.40
N ASN A 258 35.19 -7.40 9.60
CA ASN A 258 35.40 -8.74 10.19
C ASN A 258 34.56 -9.82 9.51
N MET A 259 33.37 -9.47 9.00
CA MET A 259 32.44 -10.40 8.38
C MET A 259 32.04 -9.96 6.99
N GLY A 260 31.90 -10.93 6.10
CA GLY A 260 31.47 -10.69 4.72
C GLY A 260 32.64 -10.49 3.75
N ASN A 261 32.31 -10.38 2.46
CA ASN A 261 33.30 -10.20 1.43
C ASN A 261 33.50 -8.73 1.11
N SER A 262 34.71 -8.21 1.30
CA SER A 262 35.09 -6.83 1.02
C SER A 262 34.91 -6.40 -0.44
N ALA A 263 34.81 -7.33 -1.37
CA ALA A 263 34.61 -7.04 -2.80
C ALA A 263 33.14 -6.80 -3.21
N ALA A 264 32.18 -7.06 -2.35
CA ALA A 264 30.77 -7.10 -2.74
C ALA A 264 30.00 -5.79 -2.44
N TYR A 265 30.52 -4.65 -2.87
CA TYR A 265 29.70 -3.47 -3.03
C TYR A 265 28.78 -3.67 -4.26
N GLN A 266 27.61 -4.22 -4.04
CA GLN A 266 26.64 -4.40 -5.13
C GLN A 266 25.97 -3.07 -5.44
N ARG A 267 26.28 -2.54 -6.60
CA ARG A 267 25.72 -1.26 -7.10
C ARG A 267 24.33 -1.40 -7.70
N ASN A 268 23.78 -2.62 -7.79
CA ASN A 268 22.45 -2.82 -8.34
C ASN A 268 21.40 -2.56 -7.26
N PRO A 269 20.63 -1.46 -7.36
CA PRO A 269 19.65 -1.09 -6.34
C PRO A 269 18.43 -2.03 -6.30
N PHE A 270 18.19 -2.82 -7.34
CA PHE A 270 17.03 -3.71 -7.41
C PHE A 270 17.31 -5.10 -6.87
N VAL A 271 18.57 -5.51 -6.85
CA VAL A 271 18.99 -6.84 -6.39
C VAL A 271 20.15 -6.67 -5.44
N THR A 272 19.85 -6.45 -4.17
CA THR A 272 20.85 -6.50 -3.11
C THR A 272 20.89 -7.91 -2.54
N THR A 273 21.97 -8.65 -2.78
CA THR A 273 22.17 -9.97 -2.20
C THR A 273 22.79 -9.81 -0.83
N VAL A 274 22.12 -10.33 0.20
CA VAL A 274 22.66 -10.42 1.56
C VAL A 274 23.28 -11.80 1.69
N SER A 275 24.62 -11.84 1.73
CA SER A 275 25.40 -13.09 1.88
C SER A 275 25.75 -13.39 3.34
N THR A 276 25.99 -12.35 4.14
CA THR A 276 26.39 -12.45 5.53
C THR A 276 25.52 -11.52 6.36
N GLY A 277 24.87 -12.01 7.40
CA GLY A 277 24.01 -11.21 8.25
C GLY A 277 22.75 -11.94 8.69
N ASN A 278 21.76 -11.16 9.13
CA ASN A 278 20.49 -11.66 9.66
C ASN A 278 19.48 -11.93 8.53
N THR A 279 18.86 -13.10 8.59
CA THR A 279 17.72 -13.44 7.73
C THR A 279 16.56 -13.87 8.61
N TYR A 280 15.45 -13.15 8.48
CA TYR A 280 14.19 -13.48 9.12
C TYR A 280 13.15 -13.78 8.04
N LYS A 281 12.54 -14.95 8.10
CA LYS A 281 11.45 -15.34 7.21
C LYS A 281 10.31 -15.88 8.03
N ASP A 282 9.13 -15.35 7.81
CA ASP A 282 7.90 -15.87 8.38
C ASP A 282 6.78 -15.90 7.36
N PHE A 283 5.88 -16.83 7.58
CA PHE A 283 4.60 -16.89 6.89
C PHE A 283 3.52 -17.24 7.92
N ASN A 284 2.56 -16.36 8.06
CA ASN A 284 1.50 -16.48 9.03
C ASN A 284 0.13 -16.37 8.34
N PHE A 285 -0.77 -17.28 8.72
CA PHE A 285 -2.15 -17.26 8.29
C PHE A 285 -3.06 -17.10 9.49
N PHE A 286 -4.00 -16.19 9.41
CA PHE A 286 -4.98 -15.91 10.44
C PHE A 286 -6.38 -15.96 9.85
N LEU A 287 -7.26 -16.73 10.49
CA LEU A 287 -8.68 -16.80 10.20
C LEU A 287 -9.46 -16.62 11.49
N ARG A 288 -10.30 -15.61 11.53
CA ARG A 288 -11.22 -15.40 12.63
C ARG A 288 -12.65 -15.38 12.12
N GLN A 289 -13.48 -16.20 12.71
CA GLN A 289 -14.91 -16.22 12.46
C GLN A 289 -15.62 -15.88 13.76
N SER A 290 -16.65 -15.07 13.68
CA SER A 290 -17.49 -14.74 14.83
C SER A 290 -18.96 -14.79 14.47
N TYR A 291 -19.77 -15.26 15.41
CA TYR A 291 -21.21 -15.31 15.29
C TYR A 291 -21.87 -14.70 16.53
N ASP A 292 -22.73 -13.71 16.31
CA ASP A 292 -23.43 -13.00 17.38
C ASP A 292 -24.81 -13.64 17.59
N LEU A 293 -25.04 -14.16 18.79
CA LEU A 293 -26.33 -14.62 19.29
C LEU A 293 -26.99 -13.48 20.07
N GLY A 294 -28.29 -13.26 19.87
CA GLY A 294 -29.00 -12.20 20.55
C GLY A 294 -30.47 -12.11 20.17
N LYS A 295 -31.14 -11.15 20.77
CA LYS A 295 -32.55 -10.87 20.52
C LYS A 295 -32.68 -9.83 19.40
N ARG A 296 -33.76 -9.92 18.63
CA ARG A 296 -34.24 -8.87 17.76
C ARG A 296 -35.28 -8.06 18.52
N ASP A 297 -35.17 -6.77 18.39
CA ASP A 297 -36.20 -5.83 18.82
C ASP A 297 -36.67 -5.03 17.61
N SER A 298 -37.92 -4.65 17.60
CA SER A 298 -38.52 -3.85 16.54
C SER A 298 -38.88 -2.50 17.13
N VAL A 299 -38.32 -1.44 16.53
CA VAL A 299 -38.66 -0.06 16.89
C VAL A 299 -39.46 0.53 15.74
N ALA A 300 -40.70 0.90 16.01
CA ALA A 300 -41.51 1.65 15.06
C ALA A 300 -40.98 3.10 14.98
N ILE A 301 -40.50 3.50 13.82
CA ILE A 301 -40.06 4.87 13.58
C ILE A 301 -41.24 5.74 13.15
N ASN A 302 -42.14 5.19 12.33
CA ASN A 302 -43.38 5.80 11.88
C ASN A 302 -44.44 4.71 11.69
N ASP A 303 -45.72 5.10 11.49
CA ASP A 303 -46.83 4.18 11.31
C ASP A 303 -46.62 3.14 10.17
N SER A 304 -45.74 3.42 9.23
CA SER A 304 -45.44 2.53 8.10
C SER A 304 -44.03 1.97 8.04
N THR A 305 -43.12 2.35 8.99
CA THR A 305 -41.72 1.96 8.94
C THR A 305 -41.28 1.39 10.29
N THR A 306 -40.95 0.11 10.30
CA THR A 306 -40.39 -0.60 11.48
C THR A 306 -38.93 -0.90 11.24
N GLU A 307 -38.04 -0.41 12.09
CA GLU A 307 -36.61 -0.78 12.08
C GLU A 307 -36.36 -1.94 13.05
N TYR A 308 -35.63 -2.94 12.56
CA TYR A 308 -35.27 -4.10 13.37
C TYR A 308 -33.85 -3.92 13.93
N LEU A 309 -33.76 -3.69 15.22
CA LEU A 309 -32.50 -3.60 15.94
C LEU A 309 -32.10 -4.99 16.48
N PHE A 310 -30.84 -5.32 16.37
CA PHE A 310 -30.28 -6.56 16.90
C PHE A 310 -29.37 -6.26 18.08
N TYR A 311 -29.70 -6.84 19.22
CA TYR A 311 -28.93 -6.73 20.46
C TYR A 311 -28.13 -8.02 20.67
N PRO A 312 -26.81 -8.02 20.42
CA PRO A 312 -25.98 -9.19 20.67
C PRO A 312 -25.86 -9.43 22.18
N LYS A 313 -26.16 -10.66 22.64
CA LYS A 313 -25.98 -11.08 24.03
C LYS A 313 -24.75 -11.94 24.23
N LEU A 314 -24.40 -12.75 23.22
CA LEU A 314 -23.25 -13.65 23.24
C LEU A 314 -22.58 -13.61 21.87
N ARG A 315 -21.25 -13.50 21.87
CA ARG A 315 -20.41 -13.66 20.68
C ARG A 315 -19.62 -14.95 20.81
N ILE A 316 -19.78 -15.84 19.86
CA ILE A 316 -18.95 -17.03 19.66
C ILE A 316 -17.86 -16.66 18.64
N GLN A 317 -16.59 -16.91 19.02
CA GLN A 317 -15.44 -16.55 18.19
C GLN A 317 -14.49 -17.72 18.11
#